data_8f4f2f03afaa4695ea9fc2f59efa41c4
#
_entry.id   8f4f2f03afaa4695ea9fc2f59efa41c4
#
_cell.length_a   1.000
_cell.length_b   1.000
_cell.length_c   1.000
_cell.angle_alpha   90.00
_cell.angle_beta   90.00
_cell.angle_gamma   90.00
#
_symmetry.space_group_name_H-M   'P 1'
#
loop_
_entity.id
_entity.type
_entity.pdbx_description
1 polymer ?
#
loop_
_entity_poly.entity_id
_entity_poly.type
_entity_poly.pdbx_seq_one_letter_code
_entity_poly.pdbx_strand_id
1 'polypeptide(L)'
;VGLLMSPVSVDDGTLARCLAGATHSGCFLQFDLLRASMPGAVLRSLLPTAVTLVLAWGLYRGRRFAAMCAVAINLFTAGVAIAYYLIVPLSFAPDGMTSLLQHGAITACVANALPPLFFAVALTAALKHFPIRVGWRRLIGGVGAIVLVLLACAAVYLMYGIAQPDEFSPRATASSLLAELPGRFLPIGFLSHMKLSFVPRTPMASIVYQGVGLVFWIVVLVVVIRWMSDVSESNERAQARAERLVETGGESMSFMTTWEGNSYWLSPTGKSAVAYRVLNGIALTCTGPFGEPSEWMDDLTGFTQYCVERSLSPVFYSVHREQRDALLEAGWSSIEVGSEMVVDPRGWKTTGKKWQDVRTAINKAKRDGVTDVQSTFLEASLDVREQIEDISEEWAQLKALPEMKFTLGGVEELRDPRVRLLYAIDADGRVLGVTSWLPTWRDGRIVGWTLDFMRHRTDSPNGIMEFLIARMAERLRDEGL
;
A
#
# COMPACT_ATOMS: atom_id res chain seq x y z
N VAL A 1 14.84 22.40 -14.75
CA VAL A 1 14.98 22.89 -16.14
C VAL A 1 16.36 23.51 -16.34
N GLY A 2 16.83 24.43 -15.45
CA GLY A 2 18.14 25.07 -15.57
C GLY A 2 19.34 24.11 -15.73
N LEU A 3 19.35 23.00 -14.99
CA LEU A 3 20.38 21.98 -15.08
C LEU A 3 20.46 21.27 -16.45
N LEU A 4 19.33 21.15 -17.16
CA LEU A 4 19.29 20.53 -18.49
C LEU A 4 19.64 21.49 -19.62
N MET A 5 19.74 22.81 -19.34
CA MET A 5 20.04 23.86 -20.31
C MET A 5 21.53 24.04 -20.59
N SER A 6 22.41 23.36 -19.85
CA SER A 6 23.86 23.55 -20.05
C SER A 6 24.32 22.91 -21.36
N PRO A 7 24.65 23.68 -22.38
CA PRO A 7 25.24 23.18 -23.61
C PRO A 7 26.65 22.66 -23.33
N VAL A 8 27.10 21.71 -24.12
CA VAL A 8 28.44 21.15 -24.01
C VAL A 8 29.40 22.00 -24.85
N SER A 9 30.45 22.57 -24.24
CA SER A 9 31.52 23.23 -24.99
C SER A 9 32.45 22.18 -25.60
N VAL A 10 32.65 22.26 -26.92
CA VAL A 10 33.49 21.33 -27.68
C VAL A 10 34.85 21.96 -28.02
N ASP A 11 35.39 22.77 -27.11
CA ASP A 11 36.63 23.54 -27.38
C ASP A 11 37.92 22.74 -27.22
N ASP A 12 37.84 21.50 -26.69
CA ASP A 12 39.00 20.59 -26.61
C ASP A 12 39.28 19.96 -27.97
N GLY A 13 40.42 20.29 -28.58
CA GLY A 13 40.83 19.76 -29.87
C GLY A 13 40.94 18.22 -29.94
N THR A 14 41.05 17.51 -28.79
CA THR A 14 40.98 16.07 -28.65
C THR A 14 39.56 15.55 -28.79
N LEU A 15 38.58 16.15 -28.16
CA LEU A 15 37.17 15.75 -28.24
C LEU A 15 36.62 15.95 -29.66
N ALA A 16 36.97 17.08 -30.29
CA ALA A 16 36.61 17.33 -31.70
C ALA A 16 37.15 16.26 -32.64
N ARG A 17 38.39 15.79 -32.46
CA ARG A 17 39.00 14.69 -33.24
C ARG A 17 38.33 13.37 -32.99
N CYS A 18 37.95 13.04 -31.72
CA CYS A 18 37.21 11.84 -31.37
C CYS A 18 35.80 11.81 -32.03
N LEU A 19 35.08 12.92 -32.03
CA LEU A 19 33.79 13.07 -32.69
C LEU A 19 33.89 13.01 -34.19
N ALA A 20 35.03 13.47 -34.80
CA ALA A 20 35.30 13.39 -36.24
C ALA A 20 35.74 11.98 -36.73
N GLY A 21 35.76 10.98 -35.83
CA GLY A 21 35.99 9.57 -36.20
C GLY A 21 37.36 9.00 -35.87
N ALA A 22 38.22 9.73 -35.14
CA ALA A 22 39.51 9.18 -34.67
C ALA A 22 39.26 8.07 -33.65
N THR A 23 39.81 6.88 -33.86
CA THR A 23 39.66 5.71 -32.99
C THR A 23 40.90 5.50 -32.15
N HIS A 24 41.17 6.40 -31.19
CA HIS A 24 42.17 6.18 -30.15
C HIS A 24 41.53 5.63 -28.89
N SER A 25 42.23 4.77 -28.17
CA SER A 25 41.74 4.21 -26.86
C SER A 25 41.31 5.25 -25.87
N GLY A 26 41.83 6.49 -25.92
CA GLY A 26 41.43 7.60 -25.08
C GLY A 26 40.07 8.23 -25.43
N CYS A 27 39.50 7.99 -26.62
CA CYS A 27 38.23 8.61 -27.01
C CYS A 27 37.03 8.03 -26.23
N PHE A 28 37.04 6.77 -25.90
CA PHE A 28 35.96 6.17 -25.09
C PHE A 28 35.92 6.73 -23.69
N LEU A 29 37.05 6.93 -23.06
CA LEU A 29 37.13 7.58 -21.74
C LEU A 29 36.59 9.00 -21.79
N GLN A 30 36.91 9.78 -22.83
CA GLN A 30 36.40 11.14 -23.01
C GLN A 30 34.88 11.14 -23.23
N PHE A 31 34.33 10.22 -24.00
CA PHE A 31 32.88 10.08 -24.18
C PHE A 31 32.18 9.74 -22.87
N ASP A 32 32.75 8.86 -22.05
CA ASP A 32 32.18 8.50 -20.75
C ASP A 32 32.26 9.66 -19.75
N LEU A 33 33.38 10.41 -19.71
CA LEU A 33 33.52 11.63 -18.90
C LEU A 33 32.53 12.71 -19.35
N LEU A 34 32.35 12.90 -20.65
CA LEU A 34 31.41 13.85 -21.19
C LEU A 34 29.96 13.49 -20.83
N ARG A 35 29.59 12.21 -20.95
CA ARG A 35 28.26 11.72 -20.52
C ARG A 35 28.07 11.93 -19.02
N ALA A 36 29.10 11.68 -18.21
CA ALA A 36 29.06 11.88 -16.75
C ALA A 36 28.98 13.36 -16.37
N SER A 37 29.47 14.27 -17.20
CA SER A 37 29.36 15.73 -16.97
C SER A 37 27.96 16.28 -17.28
N MET A 38 27.12 15.53 -18.01
CA MET A 38 25.75 15.95 -18.34
C MET A 38 24.78 15.64 -17.19
N PRO A 39 24.18 16.63 -16.52
CA PRO A 39 23.31 16.42 -15.37
C PRO A 39 22.11 15.51 -15.65
N GLY A 40 21.53 15.62 -16.86
CA GLY A 40 20.40 14.78 -17.26
C GLY A 40 20.77 13.30 -17.40
N ALA A 41 21.99 13.01 -17.84
CA ALA A 41 22.49 11.65 -17.95
C ALA A 41 22.75 11.02 -16.58
N VAL A 42 23.29 11.80 -15.62
CA VAL A 42 23.46 11.39 -14.22
C VAL A 42 22.11 11.10 -13.55
N LEU A 43 21.17 12.05 -13.64
CA LEU A 43 19.82 11.88 -13.10
C LEU A 43 19.12 10.66 -13.68
N ARG A 44 19.24 10.43 -15.00
CA ARG A 44 18.68 9.24 -15.66
C ARG A 44 19.28 7.95 -15.11
N SER A 45 20.54 7.93 -14.74
CA SER A 45 21.20 6.75 -14.18
C SER A 45 20.76 6.43 -12.74
N LEU A 46 20.24 7.42 -12.00
CA LEU A 46 19.67 7.23 -10.67
C LEU A 46 18.24 6.67 -10.69
N LEU A 47 17.46 6.95 -11.76
CA LEU A 47 16.06 6.54 -11.82
C LEU A 47 15.85 5.02 -11.86
N PRO A 48 16.61 4.19 -12.59
CA PRO A 48 16.55 2.73 -12.47
C PRO A 48 16.82 2.23 -11.05
N THR A 49 17.77 2.87 -10.34
CA THR A 49 18.02 2.56 -8.92
C THR A 49 16.81 2.89 -8.07
N ALA A 50 16.13 4.01 -8.31
CA ALA A 50 14.87 4.34 -7.64
C ALA A 50 13.77 3.30 -7.94
N VAL A 51 13.66 2.82 -9.18
CA VAL A 51 12.74 1.73 -9.53
C VAL A 51 13.06 0.45 -8.77
N THR A 52 14.35 0.06 -8.66
CA THR A 52 14.73 -1.13 -7.89
C THR A 52 14.43 -0.98 -6.39
N LEU A 53 14.57 0.22 -5.81
CA LEU A 53 14.16 0.49 -4.42
C LEU A 53 12.65 0.37 -4.23
N VAL A 54 11.85 0.86 -5.19
CA VAL A 54 10.38 0.70 -5.16
C VAL A 54 9.99 -0.77 -5.30
N LEU A 55 10.69 -1.54 -6.12
CA LEU A 55 10.47 -2.99 -6.23
C LEU A 55 10.85 -3.71 -4.93
N ALA A 56 11.95 -3.33 -4.28
CA ALA A 56 12.33 -3.87 -2.97
C ALA A 56 11.27 -3.58 -1.90
N TRP A 57 10.73 -2.35 -1.90
CA TRP A 57 9.59 -2.00 -1.05
C TRP A 57 8.34 -2.82 -1.37
N GLY A 58 8.07 -3.07 -2.65
CA GLY A 58 6.99 -3.96 -3.11
C GLY A 58 7.17 -5.41 -2.63
N LEU A 59 8.41 -5.92 -2.62
CA LEU A 59 8.76 -7.23 -2.06
C LEU A 59 8.46 -7.29 -0.56
N TYR A 60 8.90 -6.28 0.19
CA TYR A 60 8.63 -6.16 1.63
C TYR A 60 7.12 -6.16 1.93
N ARG A 61 6.31 -5.57 1.05
CA ARG A 61 4.85 -5.57 1.15
C ARG A 61 4.15 -6.82 0.60
N GLY A 62 4.89 -7.86 0.24
CA GLY A 62 4.32 -9.11 -0.27
C GLY A 62 3.70 -9.02 -1.68
N ARG A 63 4.13 -8.07 -2.51
CA ARG A 63 3.62 -7.89 -3.87
C ARG A 63 4.23 -8.91 -4.84
N ARG A 64 3.42 -9.80 -5.39
CA ARG A 64 3.86 -10.85 -6.33
C ARG A 64 4.50 -10.28 -7.59
N PHE A 65 3.99 -9.17 -8.10
CA PHE A 65 4.57 -8.49 -9.27
C PHE A 65 6.02 -8.03 -9.00
N ALA A 66 6.29 -7.46 -7.81
CA ALA A 66 7.65 -7.08 -7.42
C ALA A 66 8.59 -8.30 -7.37
N ALA A 67 8.11 -9.44 -6.86
CA ALA A 67 8.87 -10.69 -6.84
C ALA A 67 9.18 -11.18 -8.27
N MET A 68 8.21 -11.13 -9.18
CA MET A 68 8.41 -11.50 -10.58
C MET A 68 9.42 -10.57 -11.28
N CYS A 69 9.32 -9.25 -11.05
CA CYS A 69 10.30 -8.29 -11.57
C CYS A 69 11.71 -8.55 -11.01
N ALA A 70 11.82 -8.84 -9.71
CA ALA A 70 13.10 -9.16 -9.09
C ALA A 70 13.71 -10.45 -9.68
N VAL A 71 12.90 -11.50 -9.91
CA VAL A 71 13.33 -12.71 -10.63
C VAL A 71 13.85 -12.35 -12.03
N ALA A 72 13.08 -11.56 -12.79
CA ALA A 72 13.45 -11.18 -14.15
C ALA A 72 14.75 -10.34 -14.17
N ILE A 73 14.93 -9.40 -13.27
CA ILE A 73 16.16 -8.60 -13.15
C ILE A 73 17.36 -9.48 -12.80
N ASN A 74 17.22 -10.40 -11.86
CA ASN A 74 18.31 -11.30 -11.47
C ASN A 74 18.68 -12.26 -12.61
N LEU A 75 17.71 -12.82 -13.35
CA LEU A 75 17.98 -13.65 -14.53
C LEU A 75 18.66 -12.84 -15.63
N PHE A 76 18.23 -11.61 -15.88
CA PHE A 76 18.85 -10.72 -16.85
C PHE A 76 20.30 -10.41 -16.47
N THR A 77 20.57 -10.07 -15.20
CA THR A 77 21.93 -9.79 -14.70
C THR A 77 22.84 -11.00 -14.85
N ALA A 78 22.35 -12.20 -14.51
CA ALA A 78 23.10 -13.44 -14.71
C ALA A 78 23.38 -13.71 -16.21
N GLY A 79 22.38 -13.50 -17.08
CA GLY A 79 22.53 -13.63 -18.51
C GLY A 79 23.57 -12.67 -19.09
N VAL A 80 23.57 -11.41 -18.65
CA VAL A 80 24.58 -10.42 -19.05
C VAL A 80 25.97 -10.83 -18.57
N ALA A 81 26.12 -11.32 -17.35
CA ALA A 81 27.40 -11.79 -16.82
C ALA A 81 27.91 -12.98 -17.65
N ILE A 82 27.08 -13.97 -17.96
CA ILE A 82 27.45 -15.12 -18.79
C ILE A 82 27.83 -14.67 -20.23
N ALA A 83 27.03 -13.78 -20.82
CA ALA A 83 27.35 -13.25 -22.15
C ALA A 83 28.69 -12.53 -22.17
N TYR A 84 28.94 -11.65 -21.20
CA TYR A 84 30.14 -10.83 -21.15
C TYR A 84 31.41 -11.62 -20.84
N TYR A 85 31.39 -12.52 -19.89
CA TYR A 85 32.57 -13.25 -19.45
C TYR A 85 32.81 -14.57 -20.22
N LEU A 86 31.79 -15.15 -20.84
CA LEU A 86 31.88 -16.45 -21.49
C LEU A 86 31.60 -16.39 -22.99
N ILE A 87 30.43 -15.84 -23.41
CA ILE A 87 30.00 -15.94 -24.84
C ILE A 87 30.84 -15.01 -25.71
N VAL A 88 31.01 -13.74 -25.34
CA VAL A 88 31.76 -12.76 -26.13
C VAL A 88 33.21 -13.18 -26.32
N PRO A 89 34.00 -13.57 -25.29
CA PRO A 89 35.37 -14.06 -25.49
C PRO A 89 35.46 -15.31 -26.38
N LEU A 90 34.53 -16.26 -26.19
CA LEU A 90 34.50 -17.48 -27.05
C LEU A 90 34.22 -17.19 -28.52
N SER A 91 33.39 -16.14 -28.79
CA SER A 91 33.00 -15.81 -30.18
C SER A 91 34.07 -15.07 -30.98
N PHE A 92 34.99 -14.35 -30.29
CA PHE A 92 35.96 -13.47 -30.94
C PHE A 92 37.43 -13.92 -30.78
N ALA A 93 37.73 -14.98 -30.02
CA ALA A 93 39.10 -15.47 -29.81
C ALA A 93 39.33 -16.78 -30.62
N PRO A 94 40.34 -16.85 -31.50
CA PRO A 94 40.68 -18.09 -32.26
C PRO A 94 41.12 -19.24 -31.32
N ASP A 95 41.71 -18.92 -30.15
CA ASP A 95 42.19 -19.88 -29.14
C ASP A 95 41.32 -19.77 -27.83
N GLY A 96 40.05 -19.60 -27.97
CA GLY A 96 39.12 -19.18 -26.93
C GLY A 96 39.17 -19.96 -25.60
N MET A 97 39.42 -21.27 -25.63
CA MET A 97 39.40 -22.09 -24.42
C MET A 97 40.64 -21.85 -23.53
N THR A 98 41.82 -21.69 -24.13
CA THR A 98 43.07 -21.46 -23.37
C THR A 98 43.13 -20.06 -22.78
N SER A 99 42.61 -19.06 -23.48
CA SER A 99 42.54 -17.68 -22.97
C SER A 99 41.54 -17.51 -21.81
N LEU A 100 40.42 -18.21 -21.82
CA LEU A 100 39.44 -18.22 -20.76
C LEU A 100 39.98 -18.81 -19.45
N LEU A 101 40.75 -19.91 -19.54
CA LEU A 101 41.37 -20.54 -18.37
C LEU A 101 42.52 -19.73 -17.81
N GLN A 102 43.32 -19.06 -18.66
CA GLN A 102 44.46 -18.24 -18.22
C GLN A 102 44.09 -16.92 -17.54
N HIS A 103 42.90 -16.34 -17.82
CA HIS A 103 42.55 -15.00 -17.37
C HIS A 103 41.50 -14.97 -16.26
N GLY A 104 41.16 -16.09 -15.63
CA GLY A 104 40.18 -16.11 -14.53
C GLY A 104 38.74 -15.74 -14.97
N ALA A 105 38.46 -15.80 -16.32
CA ALA A 105 37.15 -15.42 -16.85
C ALA A 105 36.02 -16.33 -16.33
N ILE A 106 36.33 -17.63 -16.16
CA ILE A 106 35.37 -18.57 -15.55
C ILE A 106 35.08 -18.20 -14.11
N THR A 107 36.10 -17.87 -13.31
CA THR A 107 35.93 -17.44 -11.91
C THR A 107 35.12 -16.15 -11.85
N ALA A 108 35.40 -15.19 -12.73
CA ALA A 108 34.65 -13.95 -12.83
C ALA A 108 33.20 -14.18 -13.27
N CYS A 109 32.96 -15.08 -14.24
CA CYS A 109 31.64 -15.47 -14.66
C CYS A 109 30.83 -16.10 -13.50
N VAL A 110 31.42 -17.06 -12.80
CA VAL A 110 30.77 -17.72 -11.65
C VAL A 110 30.49 -16.71 -10.54
N ALA A 111 31.45 -15.87 -10.18
CA ALA A 111 31.29 -14.86 -9.12
C ALA A 111 30.17 -13.85 -9.44
N ASN A 112 29.98 -13.48 -10.70
CA ASN A 112 28.97 -12.48 -11.10
C ASN A 112 27.62 -13.09 -11.52
N ALA A 113 27.57 -14.36 -11.98
CA ALA A 113 26.34 -15.02 -12.40
C ALA A 113 25.67 -15.83 -11.29
N LEU A 114 26.46 -16.48 -10.40
CA LEU A 114 25.91 -17.38 -9.38
C LEU A 114 25.01 -16.66 -8.34
N PRO A 115 25.39 -15.50 -7.74
CA PRO A 115 24.53 -14.83 -6.78
C PRO A 115 23.16 -14.44 -7.37
N PRO A 116 23.05 -13.75 -8.51
CA PRO A 116 21.76 -13.43 -9.08
C PRO A 116 20.95 -14.66 -9.50
N LEU A 117 21.58 -15.75 -9.99
CA LEU A 117 20.87 -17.01 -10.23
C LEU A 117 20.30 -17.61 -8.94
N PHE A 118 21.10 -17.62 -7.87
CA PHE A 118 20.63 -18.09 -6.57
C PHE A 118 19.40 -17.29 -6.09
N PHE A 119 19.46 -15.95 -6.15
CA PHE A 119 18.32 -15.12 -5.78
C PHE A 119 17.11 -15.32 -6.70
N ALA A 120 17.31 -15.50 -8.01
CA ALA A 120 16.22 -15.81 -8.93
C ALA A 120 15.51 -17.12 -8.57
N VAL A 121 16.27 -18.18 -8.28
CA VAL A 121 15.73 -19.48 -7.88
C VAL A 121 15.01 -19.37 -6.52
N ALA A 122 15.64 -18.74 -5.52
CA ALA A 122 15.06 -18.56 -4.21
C ALA A 122 13.74 -17.75 -4.25
N LEU A 123 13.71 -16.65 -5.00
CA LEU A 123 12.49 -15.84 -5.19
C LEU A 123 11.41 -16.60 -5.96
N THR A 124 11.79 -17.42 -6.96
CA THR A 124 10.84 -18.24 -7.71
C THR A 124 10.19 -19.28 -6.79
N ALA A 125 10.97 -19.95 -5.94
CA ALA A 125 10.46 -20.88 -4.95
C ALA A 125 9.57 -20.18 -3.90
N ALA A 126 9.92 -18.93 -3.56
CA ALA A 126 9.17 -18.11 -2.60
C ALA A 126 7.93 -17.40 -3.19
N LEU A 127 7.64 -17.50 -4.51
CA LEU A 127 6.52 -16.78 -5.15
C LEU A 127 5.14 -17.07 -4.52
N LYS A 128 4.98 -18.25 -3.91
CA LYS A 128 3.76 -18.61 -3.16
C LYS A 128 3.52 -17.72 -1.93
N HIS A 129 4.57 -17.16 -1.34
CA HIS A 129 4.50 -16.29 -0.17
C HIS A 129 4.19 -14.81 -0.52
N PHE A 130 4.00 -14.50 -1.80
CA PHE A 130 3.62 -13.17 -2.28
C PHE A 130 2.15 -13.18 -2.75
N PRO A 131 1.17 -12.96 -1.85
CA PRO A 131 -0.25 -13.14 -2.16
C PRO A 131 -0.83 -12.03 -3.01
N ILE A 132 -0.27 -10.80 -2.91
CA ILE A 132 -0.88 -9.60 -3.50
C ILE A 132 -0.57 -9.52 -5.00
N ARG A 133 -1.60 -9.70 -5.83
CA ARG A 133 -1.49 -9.66 -7.30
C ARG A 133 -1.93 -8.31 -7.85
N VAL A 134 -1.26 -7.85 -8.89
CA VAL A 134 -1.70 -6.70 -9.69
C VAL A 134 -2.73 -7.18 -10.71
N GLY A 135 -3.86 -6.48 -10.83
CA GLY A 135 -4.88 -6.83 -11.80
C GLY A 135 -4.37 -6.73 -13.25
N TRP A 136 -4.69 -7.73 -14.09
CA TRP A 136 -4.20 -7.83 -15.47
C TRP A 136 -4.50 -6.58 -16.33
N ARG A 137 -5.70 -6.01 -16.19
CA ARG A 137 -6.07 -4.78 -16.94
C ARG A 137 -5.17 -3.59 -16.59
N ARG A 138 -4.79 -3.44 -15.33
CA ARG A 138 -3.88 -2.37 -14.86
C ARG A 138 -2.45 -2.61 -15.33
N LEU A 139 -2.01 -3.86 -15.32
CA LEU A 139 -0.70 -4.23 -15.85
C LEU A 139 -0.59 -3.83 -17.32
N ILE A 140 -1.57 -4.24 -18.16
CA ILE A 140 -1.61 -3.88 -19.59
C ILE A 140 -1.68 -2.36 -19.76
N GLY A 141 -2.56 -1.67 -19.03
CA GLY A 141 -2.68 -0.20 -19.10
C GLY A 141 -1.38 0.52 -18.75
N GLY A 142 -0.69 0.08 -17.69
CA GLY A 142 0.60 0.66 -17.31
C GLY A 142 1.72 0.36 -18.32
N VAL A 143 1.80 -0.88 -18.82
CA VAL A 143 2.74 -1.24 -19.90
C VAL A 143 2.44 -0.42 -21.17
N GLY A 144 1.16 -0.29 -21.53
CA GLY A 144 0.74 0.55 -22.67
C GLY A 144 1.16 2.02 -22.51
N ALA A 145 1.01 2.58 -21.30
CA ALA A 145 1.46 3.94 -21.01
C ALA A 145 2.99 4.09 -21.14
N ILE A 146 3.77 3.13 -20.64
CA ILE A 146 5.23 3.12 -20.77
C ILE A 146 5.65 3.09 -22.24
N VAL A 147 5.05 2.19 -23.04
CA VAL A 147 5.35 2.06 -24.48
C VAL A 147 4.95 3.33 -25.22
N LEU A 148 3.77 3.90 -24.93
CA LEU A 148 3.32 5.14 -25.56
C LEU A 148 4.27 6.30 -25.27
N VAL A 149 4.71 6.47 -24.02
CA VAL A 149 5.66 7.53 -23.64
C VAL A 149 7.03 7.30 -24.27
N LEU A 150 7.51 6.04 -24.36
CA LEU A 150 8.75 5.71 -25.04
C LEU A 150 8.70 6.17 -26.51
N LEU A 151 7.62 5.80 -27.22
CA LEU A 151 7.44 6.18 -28.62
C LEU A 151 7.30 7.70 -28.81
N ALA A 152 6.55 8.36 -27.93
CA ALA A 152 6.39 9.81 -27.96
C ALA A 152 7.73 10.54 -27.70
N CYS A 153 8.50 10.12 -26.71
CA CYS A 153 9.82 10.66 -26.42
C CYS A 153 10.81 10.43 -27.58
N ALA A 154 10.80 9.23 -28.16
CA ALA A 154 11.61 8.90 -29.33
C ALA A 154 11.23 9.79 -30.54
N ALA A 155 9.93 9.97 -30.79
CA ALA A 155 9.43 10.82 -31.87
C ALA A 155 9.85 12.28 -31.67
N VAL A 156 9.68 12.83 -30.46
CA VAL A 156 10.11 14.22 -30.14
C VAL A 156 11.61 14.40 -30.40
N TYR A 157 12.43 13.45 -29.93
CA TYR A 157 13.88 13.50 -30.15
C TYR A 157 14.25 13.45 -31.65
N LEU A 158 13.67 12.53 -32.40
CA LEU A 158 13.96 12.38 -33.84
C LEU A 158 13.45 13.57 -34.66
N MET A 159 12.21 14.02 -34.41
CA MET A 159 11.64 15.17 -35.12
C MET A 159 12.45 16.43 -34.86
N TYR A 160 12.83 16.69 -33.60
CA TYR A 160 13.66 17.85 -33.29
C TYR A 160 15.05 17.77 -33.96
N GLY A 161 15.73 16.62 -33.86
CA GLY A 161 17.04 16.44 -34.45
C GLY A 161 17.06 16.55 -35.99
N ILE A 162 15.97 16.13 -36.66
CA ILE A 162 15.81 16.28 -38.13
C ILE A 162 15.48 17.75 -38.49
N ALA A 163 14.65 18.42 -37.67
CA ALA A 163 14.25 19.81 -37.95
C ALA A 163 15.36 20.82 -37.65
N GLN A 164 16.21 20.55 -36.66
CA GLN A 164 17.27 21.47 -36.21
C GLN A 164 18.66 20.77 -36.15
N PRO A 165 19.17 20.23 -37.26
CA PRO A 165 20.40 19.43 -37.29
C PRO A 165 21.65 20.26 -36.94
N ASP A 166 21.61 21.58 -37.17
CA ASP A 166 22.73 22.51 -36.93
C ASP A 166 22.89 22.85 -35.44
N GLU A 167 21.91 22.54 -34.61
CA GLU A 167 22.02 22.72 -33.17
C GLU A 167 22.83 21.59 -32.48
N PHE A 168 23.35 20.63 -33.26
CA PHE A 168 24.23 19.57 -32.82
C PHE A 168 25.62 19.68 -33.43
N SER A 169 26.64 19.23 -32.74
CA SER A 169 28.03 19.21 -33.23
C SER A 169 28.66 17.79 -33.07
N PRO A 170 29.13 17.18 -34.14
CA PRO A 170 28.89 17.50 -35.57
C PRO A 170 27.41 17.52 -35.91
N ARG A 171 27.08 18.11 -37.08
CA ARG A 171 25.72 18.21 -37.60
C ARG A 171 25.01 16.85 -37.54
N ALA A 172 23.83 16.79 -36.94
CA ALA A 172 23.08 15.54 -36.81
C ALA A 172 22.55 15.06 -38.17
N THR A 173 22.67 13.75 -38.40
CA THR A 173 22.08 13.07 -39.57
C THR A 173 21.03 12.07 -39.08
N ALA A 174 20.08 11.70 -39.93
CA ALA A 174 19.04 10.72 -39.56
C ALA A 174 19.66 9.39 -39.06
N SER A 175 20.74 8.93 -39.68
CA SER A 175 21.45 7.72 -39.24
C SER A 175 22.12 7.89 -37.85
N SER A 176 22.75 9.03 -37.59
CA SER A 176 23.39 9.29 -36.33
C SER A 176 22.36 9.47 -35.20
N LEU A 177 21.20 10.13 -35.47
CA LEU A 177 20.09 10.23 -34.55
C LEU A 177 19.53 8.86 -34.16
N LEU A 178 19.32 7.95 -35.12
CA LEU A 178 18.86 6.59 -34.85
C LEU A 178 19.90 5.76 -34.07
N ALA A 179 21.17 5.90 -34.37
CA ALA A 179 22.26 5.20 -33.66
C ALA A 179 22.35 5.66 -32.20
N GLU A 180 22.10 6.94 -31.94
CA GLU A 180 22.13 7.52 -30.58
C GLU A 180 20.81 7.35 -29.79
N LEU A 181 19.71 6.95 -30.44
CA LEU A 181 18.39 6.82 -29.82
C LEU A 181 18.38 5.90 -28.57
N PRO A 182 18.98 4.68 -28.59
CA PRO A 182 19.05 3.83 -27.39
C PRO A 182 19.75 4.54 -26.24
N GLY A 183 20.79 5.31 -26.53
CA GLY A 183 21.54 6.08 -25.54
C GLY A 183 20.73 7.14 -24.82
N ARG A 184 19.57 7.54 -25.34
CA ARG A 184 18.67 8.50 -24.67
C ARG A 184 17.92 7.87 -23.50
N PHE A 185 17.69 6.56 -23.53
CA PHE A 185 16.89 5.82 -22.57
C PHE A 185 17.72 4.94 -21.63
N LEU A 186 18.90 4.50 -22.07
CA LEU A 186 19.78 3.65 -21.27
C LEU A 186 20.56 4.46 -20.22
N PRO A 187 20.78 3.90 -19.01
CA PRO A 187 21.71 4.46 -18.02
C PRO A 187 23.14 4.52 -18.56
N ILE A 188 23.96 5.44 -18.03
CA ILE A 188 25.34 5.66 -18.50
C ILE A 188 26.18 4.37 -18.48
N GLY A 189 26.03 3.54 -17.43
CA GLY A 189 26.79 2.29 -17.30
C GLY A 189 26.62 1.29 -18.46
N PHE A 190 25.50 1.35 -19.18
CA PHE A 190 25.25 0.51 -20.38
C PHE A 190 25.81 1.14 -21.65
N LEU A 191 26.31 2.37 -21.60
CA LEU A 191 26.84 3.12 -22.75
C LEU A 191 28.37 3.11 -22.79
N SER A 192 29.03 2.44 -21.86
CA SER A 192 30.47 2.27 -21.85
C SER A 192 30.93 1.65 -23.18
N HIS A 193 31.98 2.21 -23.77
CA HIS A 193 32.50 1.82 -25.06
C HIS A 193 31.60 2.11 -26.30
N MET A 194 30.44 2.76 -26.14
CA MET A 194 29.65 3.24 -27.28
C MET A 194 30.18 4.59 -27.77
N LYS A 195 30.38 4.68 -29.10
CA LYS A 195 30.77 5.94 -29.73
C LYS A 195 29.70 7.00 -29.53
N LEU A 196 30.10 8.26 -29.34
CA LEU A 196 29.23 9.41 -29.31
C LEU A 196 29.29 10.06 -30.71
N SER A 197 28.12 10.21 -31.32
CA SER A 197 28.05 10.71 -32.72
C SER A 197 27.98 12.24 -32.78
N PHE A 198 27.39 12.88 -31.78
CA PHE A 198 27.24 14.33 -31.69
C PHE A 198 26.86 14.76 -30.27
N VAL A 199 26.98 16.07 -30.00
CA VAL A 199 26.59 16.71 -28.75
C VAL A 199 25.70 17.93 -29.01
N PRO A 200 24.77 18.29 -28.10
CA PRO A 200 23.93 19.49 -28.24
C PRO A 200 24.74 20.78 -28.03
N ARG A 201 24.55 21.78 -28.89
CA ARG A 201 25.22 23.10 -28.81
C ARG A 201 24.34 24.18 -28.23
N THR A 202 23.02 24.05 -28.34
CA THR A 202 22.06 25.01 -27.82
C THR A 202 21.37 24.53 -26.55
N PRO A 203 20.86 25.43 -25.70
CA PRO A 203 20.09 25.03 -24.53
C PRO A 203 18.87 24.19 -24.86
N MET A 204 18.18 24.52 -26.00
CA MET A 204 16.98 23.78 -26.41
C MET A 204 17.32 22.35 -26.87
N ALA A 205 18.35 22.19 -27.68
CA ALA A 205 18.88 20.90 -28.07
C ALA A 205 19.30 20.06 -26.85
N SER A 206 19.91 20.71 -25.85
CA SER A 206 20.31 20.07 -24.60
C SER A 206 19.11 19.58 -23.80
N ILE A 207 18.03 20.37 -23.69
CA ILE A 207 16.79 19.96 -23.03
C ILE A 207 16.18 18.74 -23.72
N VAL A 208 16.04 18.73 -25.03
CA VAL A 208 15.49 17.59 -25.78
C VAL A 208 16.39 16.37 -25.63
N TYR A 209 17.71 16.54 -25.84
CA TYR A 209 18.71 15.48 -25.82
C TYR A 209 18.78 14.74 -24.46
N GLN A 210 18.66 15.49 -23.35
CA GLN A 210 18.74 14.94 -21.99
C GLN A 210 17.36 14.63 -21.41
N GLY A 211 16.35 15.45 -21.75
CA GLY A 211 15.04 15.44 -21.10
C GLY A 211 14.14 14.27 -21.48
N VAL A 212 14.19 13.82 -22.76
CA VAL A 212 13.33 12.70 -23.23
C VAL A 212 13.52 11.43 -22.41
N GLY A 213 14.76 11.11 -22.04
CA GLY A 213 15.06 9.94 -21.21
C GLY A 213 14.63 10.12 -19.76
N LEU A 214 14.71 11.33 -19.21
CA LEU A 214 14.22 11.64 -17.86
C LEU A 214 12.71 11.51 -17.78
N VAL A 215 11.97 12.06 -18.71
CA VAL A 215 10.51 11.95 -18.77
C VAL A 215 10.08 10.48 -18.85
N PHE A 216 10.71 9.70 -19.70
CA PHE A 216 10.45 8.26 -19.81
C PHE A 216 10.62 7.56 -18.47
N TRP A 217 11.77 7.72 -17.80
CA TRP A 217 12.05 7.04 -16.54
C TRP A 217 11.18 7.53 -15.37
N ILE A 218 10.79 8.81 -15.35
CA ILE A 218 9.83 9.33 -14.37
C ILE A 218 8.48 8.64 -14.55
N VAL A 219 8.01 8.46 -15.78
CA VAL A 219 6.74 7.76 -16.03
C VAL A 219 6.86 6.28 -15.62
N VAL A 220 7.98 5.61 -15.93
CA VAL A 220 8.22 4.23 -15.47
C VAL A 220 8.14 4.16 -13.95
N LEU A 221 8.82 5.07 -13.24
CA LEU A 221 8.82 5.11 -11.78
C LEU A 221 7.40 5.35 -11.23
N VAL A 222 6.65 6.30 -11.78
CA VAL A 222 5.26 6.57 -11.36
C VAL A 222 4.35 5.36 -11.59
N VAL A 223 4.46 4.70 -12.74
CA VAL A 223 3.67 3.49 -13.04
C VAL A 223 4.01 2.36 -12.06
N VAL A 224 5.31 2.14 -11.79
CA VAL A 224 5.74 1.11 -10.84
C VAL A 224 5.28 1.44 -9.42
N ILE A 225 5.38 2.69 -8.98
CA ILE A 225 4.85 3.13 -7.68
C ILE A 225 3.34 2.85 -7.61
N ARG A 226 2.57 3.19 -8.63
CA ARG A 226 1.13 2.88 -8.68
C ARG A 226 0.85 1.38 -8.56
N TRP A 227 1.60 0.52 -9.26
CA TRP A 227 1.45 -0.92 -9.10
C TRP A 227 1.80 -1.42 -7.69
N MET A 228 2.67 -0.69 -6.95
CA MET A 228 3.07 -1.06 -5.59
C MET A 228 2.21 -0.41 -4.50
N SER A 229 1.61 0.75 -4.75
CA SER A 229 0.85 1.52 -3.75
C SER A 229 -0.63 1.18 -3.71
N ASP A 230 -1.21 0.71 -4.82
CA ASP A 230 -2.65 0.57 -4.92
C ASP A 230 -3.21 -0.50 -3.96
N VAL A 231 -3.97 -0.02 -3.00
CA VAL A 231 -5.09 -0.74 -2.39
C VAL A 231 -6.20 -0.70 -3.44
N SER A 232 -6.44 -1.80 -4.06
CA SER A 232 -7.19 -2.07 -5.28
C SER A 232 -8.58 -1.41 -5.31
N GLU A 233 -9.02 -0.87 -6.48
CA GLU A 233 -10.47 -0.65 -6.80
C GLU A 233 -11.34 -1.90 -6.51
N SER A 234 -10.75 -3.09 -6.51
CA SER A 234 -11.39 -4.30 -6.02
C SER A 234 -11.74 -4.21 -4.54
N ASN A 235 -10.97 -3.47 -3.75
CA ASN A 235 -11.24 -3.31 -2.32
C ASN A 235 -12.36 -2.31 -2.05
N GLU A 236 -12.45 -1.20 -2.78
CA GLU A 236 -13.57 -0.25 -2.64
C GLU A 236 -14.91 -0.89 -3.02
N ARG A 237 -14.95 -1.66 -4.11
CA ARG A 237 -16.15 -2.42 -4.50
C ARG A 237 -16.47 -3.53 -3.49
N ALA A 238 -15.46 -4.20 -2.96
CA ALA A 238 -15.63 -5.21 -1.94
C ALA A 238 -16.12 -4.58 -0.63
N GLN A 239 -15.59 -3.43 -0.24
CA GLN A 239 -16.04 -2.66 0.91
C GLN A 239 -17.50 -2.22 0.76
N ALA A 240 -17.87 -1.59 -0.35
CA ALA A 240 -19.26 -1.20 -0.62
C ALA A 240 -20.23 -2.40 -0.64
N ARG A 241 -19.74 -3.60 -0.97
CA ARG A 241 -20.54 -4.82 -0.87
C ARG A 241 -20.59 -5.33 0.57
N ALA A 242 -19.48 -5.28 1.30
CA ALA A 242 -19.41 -5.65 2.71
C ALA A 242 -20.37 -4.80 3.57
N GLU A 243 -20.46 -3.50 3.33
CA GLU A 243 -21.40 -2.60 4.00
C GLU A 243 -22.85 -3.07 3.84
N ARG A 244 -23.25 -3.45 2.63
CA ARG A 244 -24.60 -4.01 2.39
C ARG A 244 -24.80 -5.36 3.04
N LEU A 245 -23.77 -6.20 3.11
CA LEU A 245 -23.86 -7.51 3.74
C LEU A 245 -23.97 -7.41 5.26
N VAL A 246 -23.29 -6.44 5.90
CA VAL A 246 -23.47 -6.15 7.34
C VAL A 246 -24.92 -5.81 7.66
N GLU A 247 -25.61 -5.09 6.79
CA GLU A 247 -27.04 -4.76 6.97
C GLU A 247 -27.95 -5.99 6.81
N THR A 248 -27.53 -7.00 6.05
CA THR A 248 -28.26 -8.27 5.91
C THR A 248 -28.20 -9.08 7.21
N GLY A 249 -27.00 -9.21 7.78
CA GLY A 249 -26.81 -9.93 9.04
C GLY A 249 -25.41 -9.74 9.59
N GLY A 250 -25.35 -9.58 10.91
CA GLY A 250 -24.10 -9.39 11.61
C GLY A 250 -24.27 -9.67 13.11
N GLU A 251 -23.15 -9.78 13.77
CA GLU A 251 -23.03 -9.85 15.22
C GLU A 251 -22.58 -8.51 15.79
N SER A 252 -22.38 -8.43 17.09
CA SER A 252 -22.06 -7.18 17.80
C SER A 252 -20.89 -6.38 17.21
N MET A 253 -19.85 -7.07 16.72
CA MET A 253 -18.65 -6.44 16.16
C MET A 253 -18.67 -6.34 14.62
N SER A 254 -19.71 -6.82 13.95
CA SER A 254 -19.73 -6.88 12.49
C SER A 254 -19.68 -5.50 11.81
N PHE A 255 -20.16 -4.45 12.47
CA PHE A 255 -20.03 -3.10 11.95
C PHE A 255 -18.56 -2.66 11.76
N MET A 256 -17.64 -3.11 12.64
CA MET A 256 -16.21 -2.81 12.55
C MET A 256 -15.56 -3.36 11.28
N THR A 257 -16.21 -4.34 10.62
CA THR A 257 -15.74 -4.87 9.34
C THR A 257 -15.80 -3.85 8.21
N THR A 258 -16.62 -2.80 8.33
CA THR A 258 -16.75 -1.73 7.34
C THR A 258 -15.63 -0.70 7.42
N TRP A 259 -14.83 -0.70 8.48
CA TRP A 259 -13.77 0.27 8.70
C TRP A 259 -12.62 0.16 7.69
N GLU A 260 -11.93 1.26 7.46
CA GLU A 260 -10.82 1.36 6.53
C GLU A 260 -9.69 0.39 6.86
N GLY A 261 -9.04 -0.13 5.82
CA GLY A 261 -7.89 -1.02 5.94
C GLY A 261 -8.23 -2.51 6.00
N ASN A 262 -9.51 -2.89 6.02
CA ASN A 262 -9.93 -4.28 5.91
C ASN A 262 -9.89 -4.76 4.46
N SER A 263 -9.55 -6.03 4.28
CA SER A 263 -9.71 -6.79 3.04
C SER A 263 -10.87 -7.75 3.20
N TYR A 264 -11.51 -8.15 2.10
CA TYR A 264 -12.71 -8.98 2.16
C TYR A 264 -12.55 -10.23 1.31
N TRP A 265 -12.89 -11.36 1.91
CA TRP A 265 -13.26 -12.56 1.19
C TRP A 265 -14.77 -12.59 1.07
N LEU A 266 -15.25 -12.75 -0.15
CA LEU A 266 -16.69 -12.91 -0.41
C LEU A 266 -16.98 -14.38 -0.63
N SER A 267 -18.09 -14.88 -0.09
CA SER A 267 -18.54 -16.25 -0.33
C SER A 267 -18.77 -16.49 -1.82
N PRO A 268 -18.74 -17.74 -2.28
CA PRO A 268 -19.02 -18.08 -3.67
C PRO A 268 -20.41 -17.63 -4.14
N THR A 269 -21.40 -17.59 -3.25
CA THR A 269 -22.76 -17.09 -3.51
C THR A 269 -22.80 -15.56 -3.52
N GLY A 270 -21.82 -14.92 -2.86
CA GLY A 270 -21.74 -13.50 -2.65
C GLY A 270 -22.77 -12.93 -1.70
N LYS A 271 -23.39 -13.75 -0.85
CA LYS A 271 -24.38 -13.34 0.17
C LYS A 271 -23.77 -13.11 1.53
N SER A 272 -22.54 -13.57 1.73
CA SER A 272 -21.77 -13.42 2.97
C SER A 272 -20.31 -13.07 2.71
N ALA A 273 -19.59 -12.63 3.73
CA ALA A 273 -18.21 -12.23 3.64
C ALA A 273 -17.46 -12.44 4.96
N VAL A 274 -16.12 -12.46 4.88
CA VAL A 274 -15.21 -12.37 6.00
C VAL A 274 -14.28 -11.19 5.80
N ALA A 275 -14.24 -10.27 6.75
CA ALA A 275 -13.29 -9.15 6.76
C ALA A 275 -12.01 -9.54 7.49
N TYR A 276 -10.86 -9.24 6.91
CA TYR A 276 -9.57 -9.61 7.50
C TYR A 276 -8.48 -8.61 7.15
N ARG A 277 -7.41 -8.60 7.95
CA ARG A 277 -6.16 -7.90 7.66
C ARG A 277 -5.01 -8.90 7.57
N VAL A 278 -4.06 -8.65 6.67
CA VAL A 278 -2.88 -9.49 6.55
C VAL A 278 -1.69 -8.82 7.23
N LEU A 279 -1.13 -9.49 8.22
CA LEU A 279 0.08 -9.07 8.91
C LEU A 279 1.04 -10.26 9.02
N ASN A 280 2.25 -10.13 8.47
CA ASN A 280 3.29 -11.17 8.53
C ASN A 280 2.83 -12.57 8.11
N GLY A 281 1.98 -12.66 7.08
CA GLY A 281 1.46 -13.94 6.60
C GLY A 281 0.27 -14.50 7.38
N ILE A 282 -0.21 -13.79 8.41
CA ILE A 282 -1.41 -14.12 9.17
C ILE A 282 -2.58 -13.30 8.58
N ALA A 283 -3.68 -13.98 8.26
CA ALA A 283 -4.95 -13.36 7.92
C ALA A 283 -5.81 -13.31 9.20
N LEU A 284 -5.77 -12.18 9.90
CA LEU A 284 -6.53 -11.93 11.11
C LEU A 284 -7.90 -11.38 10.76
N THR A 285 -8.99 -12.06 11.15
CA THR A 285 -10.35 -11.57 10.92
C THR A 285 -10.74 -10.53 11.97
N CYS A 286 -11.64 -9.62 11.60
CA CYS A 286 -12.17 -8.61 12.51
C CYS A 286 -13.24 -9.21 13.44
N THR A 287 -14.00 -10.17 12.93
CA THR A 287 -15.03 -10.95 13.61
C THR A 287 -15.24 -12.25 12.83
N GLY A 288 -16.26 -13.03 13.14
CA GLY A 288 -16.73 -14.12 12.30
C GLY A 288 -17.26 -13.66 10.94
N PRO A 289 -17.82 -14.57 10.11
CA PRO A 289 -18.52 -14.23 8.89
C PRO A 289 -19.72 -13.30 9.15
N PHE A 290 -20.10 -12.50 8.16
CA PHE A 290 -21.28 -11.63 8.19
C PHE A 290 -22.00 -11.65 6.85
N GLY A 291 -23.25 -11.24 6.82
CA GLY A 291 -24.21 -11.38 5.70
C GLY A 291 -25.27 -12.42 6.02
N GLU A 292 -25.53 -13.33 5.09
CA GLU A 292 -26.55 -14.39 5.22
C GLU A 292 -26.16 -15.41 6.31
N PRO A 293 -26.89 -15.49 7.45
CA PRO A 293 -26.51 -16.33 8.57
C PRO A 293 -26.41 -17.81 8.24
N SER A 294 -27.21 -18.30 7.30
CA SER A 294 -27.19 -19.70 6.90
C SER A 294 -25.90 -20.16 6.21
N GLU A 295 -25.07 -19.21 5.75
CA GLU A 295 -23.80 -19.50 5.08
C GLU A 295 -22.58 -19.45 6.04
N TRP A 296 -22.71 -18.89 7.24
CA TRP A 296 -21.56 -18.59 8.11
C TRP A 296 -20.68 -19.79 8.44
N MET A 297 -21.27 -20.97 8.62
CA MET A 297 -20.49 -22.16 8.95
C MET A 297 -19.66 -22.65 7.76
N ASP A 298 -20.22 -22.60 6.55
CA ASP A 298 -19.51 -22.93 5.31
C ASP A 298 -18.43 -21.88 4.99
N ASP A 299 -18.68 -20.62 5.34
CA ASP A 299 -17.75 -19.52 5.15
C ASP A 299 -16.47 -19.66 5.98
N LEU A 300 -16.54 -20.21 7.20
CA LEU A 300 -15.35 -20.52 8.00
C LEU A 300 -14.41 -21.48 7.26
N THR A 301 -14.98 -22.50 6.65
CA THR A 301 -14.23 -23.48 5.83
C THR A 301 -13.73 -22.84 4.53
N GLY A 302 -14.58 -22.10 3.82
CA GLY A 302 -14.26 -21.45 2.56
C GLY A 302 -13.14 -20.41 2.72
N PHE A 303 -13.21 -19.59 3.76
CA PHE A 303 -12.16 -18.61 4.07
C PHE A 303 -10.85 -19.28 4.49
N THR A 304 -10.93 -20.37 5.27
CA THR A 304 -9.75 -21.16 5.64
C THR A 304 -9.04 -21.69 4.39
N GLN A 305 -9.76 -22.28 3.46
CA GLN A 305 -9.21 -22.78 2.20
C GLN A 305 -8.61 -21.63 1.35
N TYR A 306 -9.31 -20.52 1.26
CA TYR A 306 -8.81 -19.31 0.59
C TYR A 306 -7.45 -18.85 1.15
N CYS A 307 -7.29 -18.87 2.48
CA CYS A 307 -6.05 -18.55 3.15
C CYS A 307 -4.94 -19.56 2.81
N VAL A 308 -5.22 -20.86 2.90
CA VAL A 308 -4.26 -21.93 2.57
C VAL A 308 -3.75 -21.80 1.14
N GLU A 309 -4.64 -21.57 0.16
CA GLU A 309 -4.26 -21.36 -1.25
C GLU A 309 -3.32 -20.17 -1.46
N ARG A 310 -3.34 -19.20 -0.54
CA ARG A 310 -2.50 -17.99 -0.58
C ARG A 310 -1.32 -18.02 0.38
N SER A 311 -1.09 -19.15 1.02
CA SER A 311 -0.05 -19.34 2.04
C SER A 311 -0.20 -18.35 3.21
N LEU A 312 -1.44 -18.06 3.59
CA LEU A 312 -1.79 -17.28 4.77
C LEU A 312 -2.22 -18.23 5.89
N SER A 313 -1.90 -17.89 7.12
CA SER A 313 -2.40 -18.56 8.31
C SER A 313 -3.64 -17.81 8.81
N PRO A 314 -4.85 -18.38 8.71
CA PRO A 314 -6.05 -17.72 9.20
C PRO A 314 -6.09 -17.70 10.71
N VAL A 315 -6.53 -16.59 11.29
CA VAL A 315 -6.83 -16.43 12.72
C VAL A 315 -8.18 -15.74 12.81
N PHE A 316 -9.16 -16.45 13.35
CA PHE A 316 -10.48 -15.88 13.60
C PHE A 316 -10.49 -15.18 14.97
N TYR A 317 -10.79 -13.89 14.97
CA TYR A 317 -10.90 -13.07 16.18
C TYR A 317 -12.37 -12.83 16.52
N SER A 318 -12.70 -12.83 17.80
CA SER A 318 -14.05 -12.51 18.31
C SER A 318 -15.17 -13.34 17.66
N VAL A 319 -14.96 -14.66 17.57
CA VAL A 319 -15.98 -15.61 17.10
C VAL A 319 -16.88 -16.04 18.24
N HIS A 320 -18.16 -16.25 17.96
CA HIS A 320 -19.13 -16.71 18.92
C HIS A 320 -19.03 -18.22 19.17
N ARG A 321 -19.73 -18.70 20.20
CA ARG A 321 -19.63 -20.07 20.69
C ARG A 321 -19.86 -21.12 19.59
N GLU A 322 -20.90 -20.95 18.78
CA GLU A 322 -21.23 -21.91 17.70
C GLU A 322 -20.10 -22.02 16.67
N GLN A 323 -19.58 -20.88 16.22
CA GLN A 323 -18.46 -20.81 15.28
C GLN A 323 -17.18 -21.40 15.89
N ARG A 324 -16.90 -21.08 17.16
CA ARG A 324 -15.77 -21.63 17.89
C ARG A 324 -15.87 -23.16 17.98
N ASP A 325 -17.03 -23.69 18.34
CA ASP A 325 -17.23 -25.11 18.53
C ASP A 325 -17.04 -25.88 17.21
N ALA A 326 -17.52 -25.35 16.10
CA ALA A 326 -17.27 -25.90 14.77
C ALA A 326 -15.78 -25.84 14.36
N LEU A 327 -15.07 -24.76 14.69
CA LEU A 327 -13.64 -24.66 14.44
C LEU A 327 -12.85 -25.67 15.29
N LEU A 328 -13.24 -25.88 16.55
CA LEU A 328 -12.63 -26.93 17.43
C LEU A 328 -12.84 -28.35 16.88
N GLU A 329 -14.03 -28.68 16.38
CA GLU A 329 -14.31 -29.93 15.70
C GLU A 329 -13.46 -30.12 14.43
N ALA A 330 -13.15 -29.02 13.73
CA ALA A 330 -12.25 -29.02 12.58
C ALA A 330 -10.74 -29.03 12.97
N GLY A 331 -10.41 -29.22 14.26
CA GLY A 331 -9.03 -29.35 14.75
C GLY A 331 -8.32 -28.05 15.06
N TRP A 332 -9.04 -26.93 15.18
CA TRP A 332 -8.48 -25.65 15.60
C TRP A 332 -8.27 -25.59 17.11
N SER A 333 -7.44 -24.63 17.54
CA SER A 333 -7.32 -24.26 18.96
C SER A 333 -7.96 -22.91 19.19
N SER A 334 -8.51 -22.69 20.38
CA SER A 334 -9.09 -21.39 20.75
C SER A 334 -8.54 -20.90 22.08
N ILE A 335 -8.47 -19.58 22.22
CA ILE A 335 -8.18 -18.89 23.48
C ILE A 335 -9.29 -17.90 23.76
N GLU A 336 -9.69 -17.78 25.02
CA GLU A 336 -10.63 -16.75 25.43
C GLU A 336 -9.86 -15.42 25.54
N VAL A 337 -10.33 -14.39 24.80
CA VAL A 337 -9.71 -13.05 24.76
C VAL A 337 -10.53 -12.05 25.56
N GLY A 338 -11.76 -12.36 25.92
CA GLY A 338 -12.66 -11.49 26.68
C GLY A 338 -14.07 -12.10 26.79
N SER A 339 -14.92 -11.36 27.47
CA SER A 339 -16.34 -11.72 27.62
C SER A 339 -17.20 -10.57 27.10
N GLU A 340 -18.19 -10.90 26.29
CA GLU A 340 -19.18 -9.97 25.82
C GLU A 340 -20.33 -9.85 26.84
N MET A 341 -20.65 -8.63 27.23
CA MET A 341 -21.74 -8.33 28.15
C MET A 341 -22.96 -7.87 27.38
N VAL A 342 -23.97 -8.71 27.31
CA VAL A 342 -25.22 -8.41 26.60
C VAL A 342 -26.28 -7.94 27.60
N VAL A 343 -26.90 -6.80 27.29
CA VAL A 343 -28.00 -6.23 28.07
C VAL A 343 -29.27 -6.27 27.22
N ASP A 344 -30.34 -6.89 27.76
CA ASP A 344 -31.68 -6.78 27.17
C ASP A 344 -32.36 -5.50 27.74
N PRO A 345 -32.51 -4.45 26.95
CA PRO A 345 -33.06 -3.20 27.46
C PRO A 345 -34.55 -3.29 27.83
N ARG A 346 -35.29 -4.23 27.27
CA ARG A 346 -36.74 -4.40 27.59
C ARG A 346 -36.97 -4.71 29.07
N GLY A 347 -36.02 -5.46 29.67
CA GLY A 347 -36.02 -5.77 31.09
C GLY A 347 -35.27 -4.77 31.98
N TRP A 348 -34.75 -3.67 31.42
CA TRP A 348 -33.88 -2.73 32.12
C TRP A 348 -34.59 -2.09 33.30
N LYS A 349 -34.05 -2.29 34.50
CA LYS A 349 -34.51 -1.68 35.76
C LYS A 349 -33.30 -1.42 36.64
N THR A 350 -33.24 -0.27 37.27
CA THR A 350 -32.22 0.10 38.24
C THR A 350 -32.62 -0.13 39.68
N THR A 351 -33.65 -0.96 39.96
CA THR A 351 -34.13 -1.28 41.30
C THR A 351 -33.31 -2.37 41.99
N GLY A 352 -33.27 -2.39 43.31
CA GLY A 352 -32.56 -3.40 44.10
C GLY A 352 -31.10 -3.04 44.41
N LYS A 353 -30.48 -3.78 45.34
CA LYS A 353 -29.12 -3.54 45.85
C LYS A 353 -28.06 -3.64 44.76
N LYS A 354 -28.22 -4.58 43.80
CA LYS A 354 -27.31 -4.80 42.66
C LYS A 354 -27.06 -3.53 41.82
N TRP A 355 -28.06 -2.66 41.73
CA TRP A 355 -28.01 -1.46 40.88
C TRP A 355 -27.76 -0.17 41.66
N GLN A 356 -27.25 -0.28 42.91
CA GLN A 356 -27.06 0.88 43.79
C GLN A 356 -26.08 1.89 43.19
N ASP A 357 -24.97 1.41 42.62
CA ASP A 357 -23.92 2.28 42.05
C ASP A 357 -24.42 3.01 40.81
N VAL A 358 -25.15 2.33 39.93
CA VAL A 358 -25.79 2.94 38.75
C VAL A 358 -26.78 4.03 39.16
N ARG A 359 -27.64 3.76 40.16
CA ARG A 359 -28.57 4.78 40.67
C ARG A 359 -27.84 5.97 41.32
N THR A 360 -26.72 5.69 41.99
CA THR A 360 -25.91 6.74 42.60
C THR A 360 -25.31 7.64 41.53
N ALA A 361 -24.79 7.05 40.43
CA ALA A 361 -24.29 7.77 39.29
C ALA A 361 -25.34 8.64 38.59
N ILE A 362 -26.54 8.09 38.33
CA ILE A 362 -27.67 8.82 37.75
C ILE A 362 -28.11 9.98 38.66
N ASN A 363 -28.25 9.72 39.96
CA ASN A 363 -28.68 10.75 40.92
C ASN A 363 -27.61 11.86 41.13
N LYS A 364 -26.33 11.48 41.04
CA LYS A 364 -25.22 12.43 41.08
C LYS A 364 -25.23 13.33 39.85
N ALA A 365 -25.28 12.77 38.65
CA ALA A 365 -25.36 13.51 37.40
C ALA A 365 -26.53 14.52 37.43
N LYS A 366 -27.71 14.08 37.88
CA LYS A 366 -28.88 14.94 38.01
C LYS A 366 -28.68 16.10 39.00
N ARG A 367 -28.03 15.86 40.17
CA ARG A 367 -27.72 16.91 41.14
C ARG A 367 -26.70 17.92 40.64
N ASP A 368 -25.72 17.42 39.88
CA ASP A 368 -24.65 18.23 39.35
C ASP A 368 -25.05 18.92 38.01
N GLY A 369 -26.34 18.87 37.63
CA GLY A 369 -26.88 19.52 36.44
C GLY A 369 -26.42 18.90 35.12
N VAL A 370 -25.86 17.66 35.15
CA VAL A 370 -25.39 16.93 33.95
C VAL A 370 -26.57 16.30 33.23
N THR A 371 -26.63 16.52 31.92
CA THR A 371 -27.62 15.96 31.02
C THR A 371 -26.94 15.04 29.96
N ASP A 372 -27.70 14.09 29.41
CA ASP A 372 -27.27 13.25 28.31
C ASP A 372 -27.88 13.74 27.00
N VAL A 373 -27.03 13.82 25.95
CA VAL A 373 -27.44 14.22 24.61
C VAL A 373 -27.10 13.09 23.64
N GLN A 374 -28.09 12.65 22.87
CA GLN A 374 -27.92 11.71 21.79
C GLN A 374 -27.81 12.47 20.44
N SER A 375 -26.81 12.10 19.63
CA SER A 375 -26.53 12.72 18.35
C SER A 375 -25.74 11.73 17.45
N THR A 376 -25.37 12.17 16.28
CA THR A 376 -24.22 11.63 15.51
C THR A 376 -23.06 12.63 15.61
N PHE A 377 -21.84 12.22 15.28
CA PHE A 377 -20.70 13.14 15.31
C PHE A 377 -20.88 14.31 14.35
N LEU A 378 -21.47 14.06 13.16
CA LEU A 378 -21.67 15.11 12.16
C LEU A 378 -22.79 16.09 12.51
N GLU A 379 -23.79 15.68 13.29
CA GLU A 379 -24.91 16.53 13.75
C GLU A 379 -24.55 17.33 15.01
N ALA A 380 -23.54 16.90 15.76
CA ALA A 380 -23.05 17.62 16.92
C ALA A 380 -22.47 18.99 16.50
N SER A 381 -22.62 20.00 17.36
CA SER A 381 -22.04 21.33 17.12
C SER A 381 -20.50 21.23 16.98
N LEU A 382 -19.89 22.22 16.33
CA LEU A 382 -18.43 22.26 16.17
C LEU A 382 -17.72 22.21 17.52
N ASP A 383 -18.17 23.00 18.47
CA ASP A 383 -17.64 23.04 19.85
C ASP A 383 -17.69 21.67 20.54
N VAL A 384 -18.81 20.94 20.41
CA VAL A 384 -18.93 19.58 20.98
C VAL A 384 -17.98 18.59 20.29
N ARG A 385 -17.82 18.70 18.97
CA ARG A 385 -16.87 17.85 18.23
C ARG A 385 -15.43 18.07 18.66
N GLU A 386 -15.02 19.34 18.76
CA GLU A 386 -13.68 19.71 19.25
C GLU A 386 -13.46 19.17 20.67
N GLN A 387 -14.43 19.33 21.56
CA GLN A 387 -14.35 18.79 22.92
C GLN A 387 -14.25 17.25 22.96
N ILE A 388 -14.91 16.53 22.05
CA ILE A 388 -14.80 15.06 21.93
C ILE A 388 -13.40 14.68 21.43
N GLU A 389 -12.84 15.41 20.48
CA GLU A 389 -11.48 15.21 19.98
C GLU A 389 -10.45 15.45 21.11
N ASP A 390 -10.59 16.53 21.88
CA ASP A 390 -9.74 16.82 23.05
C ASP A 390 -9.79 15.69 24.10
N ILE A 391 -10.99 15.20 24.44
CA ILE A 391 -11.16 14.08 25.38
C ILE A 391 -10.45 12.82 24.86
N SER A 392 -10.51 12.61 23.55
CA SER A 392 -9.86 11.48 22.91
C SER A 392 -8.34 11.59 22.98
N GLU A 393 -7.78 12.76 22.72
CA GLU A 393 -6.35 13.02 22.81
C GLU A 393 -5.84 12.89 24.24
N GLU A 394 -6.55 13.48 25.21
CA GLU A 394 -6.24 13.37 26.63
C GLU A 394 -6.19 11.90 27.08
N TRP A 395 -7.20 11.12 26.68
CA TRP A 395 -7.27 9.70 27.00
C TRP A 395 -6.11 8.91 26.36
N ALA A 396 -5.75 9.20 25.11
CA ALA A 396 -4.66 8.53 24.41
C ALA A 396 -3.29 8.82 25.04
N GLN A 397 -3.05 10.06 25.49
CA GLN A 397 -1.81 10.47 26.16
C GLN A 397 -1.61 9.76 27.51
N LEU A 398 -2.67 9.35 28.18
CA LEU A 398 -2.62 8.61 29.45
C LEU A 398 -2.27 7.13 29.28
N LYS A 399 -2.25 6.62 28.05
CA LYS A 399 -1.97 5.21 27.76
C LYS A 399 -0.50 5.00 27.38
N ALA A 400 0.07 3.90 27.88
CA ALA A 400 1.45 3.51 27.55
C ALA A 400 1.60 2.94 26.13
N LEU A 401 0.50 2.53 25.48
CA LEU A 401 0.47 1.94 24.15
C LEU A 401 -0.41 2.80 23.22
N PRO A 402 -0.08 2.88 21.93
CA PRO A 402 -0.92 3.54 20.96
C PRO A 402 -2.29 2.84 20.84
N GLU A 403 -3.28 3.58 20.34
CA GLU A 403 -4.63 3.06 20.13
C GLU A 403 -4.62 1.85 19.17
N MET A 404 -5.37 0.81 19.53
CA MET A 404 -5.60 -0.35 18.66
C MET A 404 -6.71 0.00 17.66
N LYS A 405 -6.34 0.30 16.43
CA LYS A 405 -7.28 0.71 15.36
C LYS A 405 -8.01 -0.45 14.66
N PHE A 406 -7.89 -1.68 15.13
CA PHE A 406 -8.46 -2.84 14.43
C PHE A 406 -9.85 -3.23 14.96
N THR A 407 -9.98 -3.28 16.27
CA THR A 407 -11.20 -3.72 16.98
C THR A 407 -11.65 -2.72 18.03
N LEU A 408 -11.11 -1.50 17.99
CA LEU A 408 -11.51 -0.37 18.81
C LEU A 408 -11.56 0.87 17.94
N GLY A 409 -12.70 1.55 17.90
CA GLY A 409 -12.89 2.78 17.17
C GLY A 409 -12.13 3.96 17.76
N GLY A 410 -11.68 4.85 16.89
CA GLY A 410 -11.15 6.16 17.23
C GLY A 410 -12.12 7.26 16.80
N VAL A 411 -11.65 8.50 16.78
CA VAL A 411 -12.46 9.65 16.37
C VAL A 411 -12.89 9.58 14.90
N GLU A 412 -12.05 8.99 14.03
CA GLU A 412 -12.38 8.87 12.60
C GLU A 412 -13.61 7.99 12.38
N GLU A 413 -13.76 6.90 13.14
CA GLU A 413 -14.89 5.99 13.04
C GLU A 413 -16.20 6.62 13.57
N LEU A 414 -16.11 7.65 14.42
CA LEU A 414 -17.30 8.40 14.86
C LEU A 414 -17.94 9.21 13.72
N ARG A 415 -17.21 9.51 12.65
CA ARG A 415 -17.70 10.31 11.50
C ARG A 415 -18.69 9.55 10.63
N ASP A 416 -18.82 8.23 10.79
CA ASP A 416 -19.85 7.46 10.10
C ASP A 416 -21.24 7.88 10.63
N PRO A 417 -22.16 8.33 9.75
CA PRO A 417 -23.49 8.81 10.17
C PRO A 417 -24.37 7.71 10.79
N ARG A 418 -24.00 6.44 10.67
CA ARG A 418 -24.69 5.31 11.27
C ARG A 418 -24.28 5.08 12.72
N VAL A 419 -23.15 5.67 13.16
CA VAL A 419 -22.67 5.57 14.54
C VAL A 419 -23.43 6.55 15.42
N ARG A 420 -24.07 6.03 16.47
CA ARG A 420 -24.79 6.82 17.44
C ARG A 420 -23.85 7.28 18.56
N LEU A 421 -23.87 8.56 18.89
CA LEU A 421 -23.18 9.10 20.05
C LEU A 421 -24.16 9.35 21.19
N LEU A 422 -23.69 9.11 22.42
CA LEU A 422 -24.31 9.62 23.62
C LEU A 422 -23.24 10.28 24.46
N TYR A 423 -23.37 11.59 24.73
CA TYR A 423 -22.41 12.34 25.52
C TYR A 423 -23.10 13.06 26.72
N ALA A 424 -22.34 13.19 27.78
CA ALA A 424 -22.78 13.90 29.00
C ALA A 424 -22.24 15.33 28.94
N ILE A 425 -23.13 16.29 29.17
CA ILE A 425 -22.82 17.72 29.13
C ILE A 425 -23.32 18.39 30.41
N ASP A 426 -22.54 19.29 30.99
CA ASP A 426 -22.91 20.07 32.15
C ASP A 426 -23.69 21.34 31.79
N ALA A 427 -24.06 22.13 32.78
CA ALA A 427 -24.82 23.36 32.59
C ALA A 427 -24.05 24.47 31.86
N ASP A 428 -22.71 24.39 31.84
CA ASP A 428 -21.83 25.35 31.18
C ASP A 428 -21.52 24.95 29.73
N GLY A 429 -22.08 23.85 29.22
CA GLY A 429 -21.85 23.34 27.86
C GLY A 429 -20.58 22.51 27.71
N ARG A 430 -19.96 22.09 28.82
CA ARG A 430 -18.74 21.28 28.79
C ARG A 430 -19.09 19.81 28.69
N VAL A 431 -18.51 19.12 27.70
CA VAL A 431 -18.60 17.66 27.51
C VAL A 431 -17.74 16.97 28.56
N LEU A 432 -18.35 16.15 29.42
CA LEU A 432 -17.71 15.42 30.49
C LEU A 432 -17.30 14.01 30.10
N GLY A 433 -18.03 13.38 29.19
CA GLY A 433 -17.76 12.06 28.69
C GLY A 433 -18.62 11.73 27.49
N VAL A 434 -18.19 10.78 26.70
CA VAL A 434 -18.82 10.37 25.44
C VAL A 434 -18.72 8.86 25.26
N THR A 435 -19.78 8.29 24.70
CA THR A 435 -19.84 6.89 24.26
C THR A 435 -20.31 6.82 22.82
N SER A 436 -19.74 5.91 22.02
CA SER A 436 -20.25 5.59 20.68
C SER A 436 -20.89 4.20 20.67
N TRP A 437 -21.87 4.06 19.81
CA TRP A 437 -22.68 2.87 19.70
C TRP A 437 -22.82 2.47 18.24
N LEU A 438 -22.33 1.27 17.92
CA LEU A 438 -22.31 0.70 16.59
C LEU A 438 -23.58 -0.11 16.38
N PRO A 439 -24.28 0.05 15.23
CA PRO A 439 -25.52 -0.68 15.00
C PRO A 439 -25.24 -2.15 14.65
N THR A 440 -26.08 -3.03 15.15
CA THR A 440 -26.12 -4.45 14.76
C THR A 440 -27.41 -4.68 13.97
N TRP A 441 -27.27 -5.25 12.76
CA TRP A 441 -28.41 -5.49 11.89
C TRP A 441 -28.79 -6.96 11.77
N ARG A 442 -30.04 -7.19 11.47
CA ARG A 442 -30.60 -8.46 11.00
C ARG A 442 -31.74 -8.15 10.03
N ASP A 443 -31.65 -8.73 8.82
CA ASP A 443 -32.64 -8.54 7.76
C ASP A 443 -32.96 -7.05 7.47
N GLY A 444 -31.91 -6.23 7.38
CA GLY A 444 -32.02 -4.80 7.11
C GLY A 444 -32.59 -3.96 8.27
N ARG A 445 -32.74 -4.55 9.46
CA ARG A 445 -33.24 -3.84 10.66
C ARG A 445 -32.18 -3.81 11.75
N ILE A 446 -32.07 -2.70 12.44
CA ILE A 446 -31.24 -2.60 13.65
C ILE A 446 -31.89 -3.38 14.75
N VAL A 447 -31.20 -4.38 15.30
CA VAL A 447 -31.66 -5.25 16.38
C VAL A 447 -30.90 -5.04 17.68
N GLY A 448 -29.85 -4.21 17.65
CA GLY A 448 -29.02 -3.92 18.82
C GLY A 448 -27.96 -2.86 18.53
N TRP A 449 -27.25 -2.49 19.58
CA TRP A 449 -26.20 -1.50 19.55
C TRP A 449 -25.01 -1.97 20.39
N THR A 450 -23.81 -1.89 19.84
CA THR A 450 -22.57 -2.27 20.52
C THR A 450 -21.83 -1.04 20.99
N LEU A 451 -21.55 -0.95 22.28
CA LEU A 451 -20.69 0.09 22.83
C LEU A 451 -19.26 -0.14 22.36
N ASP A 452 -18.67 0.85 21.72
CA ASP A 452 -17.30 0.81 21.21
C ASP A 452 -16.41 1.86 21.86
N PHE A 453 -16.56 3.11 21.49
CA PHE A 453 -15.78 4.22 22.01
C PHE A 453 -16.36 4.68 23.35
N MET A 454 -15.53 4.68 24.40
CA MET A 454 -15.93 5.07 25.75
C MET A 454 -14.82 5.90 26.39
N ARG A 455 -15.02 7.22 26.49
CA ARG A 455 -14.00 8.15 27.00
C ARG A 455 -14.62 9.28 27.83
N HIS A 456 -13.88 9.74 28.81
CA HIS A 456 -14.27 10.85 29.65
C HIS A 456 -13.07 11.71 30.02
N ARG A 457 -13.28 12.95 30.41
CA ARG A 457 -12.23 13.82 30.93
C ARG A 457 -11.71 13.26 32.25
N THR A 458 -10.45 13.52 32.56
CA THR A 458 -9.81 13.08 33.81
C THR A 458 -10.45 13.69 35.06
N ASP A 459 -10.98 14.90 34.95
CA ASP A 459 -11.66 15.62 36.02
C ASP A 459 -13.20 15.44 36.04
N SER A 460 -13.73 14.53 35.23
CA SER A 460 -15.17 14.22 35.21
C SER A 460 -15.63 13.61 36.54
N PRO A 461 -16.87 13.87 36.94
CA PRO A 461 -17.47 13.24 38.11
C PRO A 461 -17.43 11.71 38.01
N ASN A 462 -17.06 11.02 39.10
CA ASN A 462 -17.14 9.57 39.18
C ASN A 462 -18.56 9.08 38.84
N GLY A 463 -18.67 8.05 38.01
CA GLY A 463 -19.93 7.45 37.59
C GLY A 463 -20.47 8.00 36.28
N ILE A 464 -19.71 8.86 35.54
CA ILE A 464 -20.19 9.46 34.30
C ILE A 464 -20.41 8.41 33.21
N MET A 465 -19.59 7.35 33.15
CA MET A 465 -19.75 6.25 32.19
C MET A 465 -20.95 5.38 32.56
N GLU A 466 -21.13 5.02 33.82
CA GLU A 466 -22.29 4.28 34.29
C GLU A 466 -23.58 5.06 34.02
N PHE A 467 -23.55 6.37 34.16
CA PHE A 467 -24.66 7.26 33.81
C PHE A 467 -24.98 7.13 32.29
N LEU A 468 -24.00 7.30 31.41
CA LEU A 468 -24.21 7.24 29.95
C LEU A 468 -24.72 5.87 29.51
N ILE A 469 -24.13 4.77 30.01
CA ILE A 469 -24.57 3.40 29.67
C ILE A 469 -26.02 3.19 30.15
N ALA A 470 -26.35 3.61 31.36
CA ALA A 470 -27.72 3.49 31.87
C ALA A 470 -28.73 4.29 31.04
N ARG A 471 -28.35 5.53 30.67
CA ARG A 471 -29.20 6.39 29.82
C ARG A 471 -29.41 5.79 28.41
N MET A 472 -28.37 5.16 27.85
CA MET A 472 -28.54 4.45 26.59
C MET A 472 -29.49 3.26 26.74
N ALA A 473 -29.34 2.44 27.76
CA ALA A 473 -30.24 1.32 28.00
C ALA A 473 -31.70 1.75 28.17
N GLU A 474 -31.95 2.88 28.85
CA GLU A 474 -33.28 3.46 28.97
C GLU A 474 -33.83 3.92 27.61
N ARG A 475 -33.02 4.59 26.77
CA ARG A 475 -33.42 5.04 25.44
C ARG A 475 -33.75 3.85 24.51
N LEU A 476 -32.90 2.82 24.54
CA LEU A 476 -33.15 1.62 23.71
C LEU A 476 -34.41 0.87 24.11
N ARG A 477 -34.70 0.81 25.45
CA ARG A 477 -35.99 0.29 25.96
C ARG A 477 -37.17 1.11 25.42
N ASP A 478 -37.06 2.44 25.48
CA ASP A 478 -38.14 3.35 25.06
C ASP A 478 -38.32 3.33 23.52
N GLU A 479 -37.27 2.98 22.75
CA GLU A 479 -37.31 2.72 21.31
C GLU A 479 -37.90 1.33 20.98
N GLY A 480 -38.07 0.45 21.97
CA GLY A 480 -38.66 -0.89 21.80
C GLY A 480 -37.67 -1.99 21.35
N LEU A 481 -36.37 -1.75 21.55
CA LEU A 481 -35.30 -2.70 21.26
C LEU A 481 -35.05 -3.70 22.41
#